data_ad826d8ecd4adca6d6fc5a15237ee6ab
#
_entry.id   ad826d8ecd4adca6d6fc5a15237ee6ab
#
_cell.length_a   1.000
_cell.length_b   1.000
_cell.length_c   1.000
_cell.angle_alpha   90.00
_cell.angle_beta   90.00
_cell.angle_gamma   90.00
#
_symmetry.space_group_name_H-M   'P 1'
#
loop_
_entity.id
_entity.type
_entity.pdbx_description
1 polymer ?
#
loop_
_entity_poly.entity_id
_entity_poly.type
_entity_poly.pdbx_seq_one_letter_code
_entity_poly.pdbx_strand_id
1 'polypeptide(L)'
;MRVILIIVAAVLAVPVLIGLIGGWESTDGGQVAVVRDGGPLDDNKVRQVIQPGSGLTWTGWWSAVHTYPAQQRFYTITADAKRATALGVDVVTVPSSDGVNLGIEGTLYFTLNLDPATLKTFDDRYGTRTYKGELYAWEGDEGWSAFFGQAVRPVIDNALRIQVGGMRCAELVPSCALLGSSTLKAQDSNATIAKVQDGVNRTLARDLPATLGGEYLTGLRFTLARVALPEPVQQSVDRSLAANAAVSEAQARVAQARAEAEANRARQDGYDKCPACAEIEKLRALPKGITVYAPGNPQAVVIPSR
;
A
#
# COMPACT_ATOMS: atom_id res chain seq x y z
N MET A 1 34.26 -51.07 44.22
CA MET A 1 33.16 -50.32 44.88
C MET A 1 33.25 -48.79 44.64
N ARG A 2 34.39 -48.12 44.87
CA ARG A 2 34.55 -46.66 44.68
C ARG A 2 34.32 -46.19 43.20
N VAL A 3 34.82 -46.92 42.22
CA VAL A 3 34.68 -46.61 40.77
C VAL A 3 33.22 -46.70 40.30
N ILE A 4 32.47 -47.70 40.76
CA ILE A 4 31.05 -47.87 40.45
C ILE A 4 30.24 -46.74 41.03
N LEU A 5 30.58 -46.29 42.23
CA LEU A 5 29.90 -45.16 42.93
C LEU A 5 30.13 -43.83 42.20
N ILE A 6 31.34 -43.62 41.67
CA ILE A 6 31.67 -42.42 40.83
C ILE A 6 30.90 -42.44 39.52
N ILE A 7 30.82 -43.60 38.85
CA ILE A 7 30.08 -43.74 37.58
C ILE A 7 28.58 -43.49 37.79
N VAL A 8 28.01 -44.04 38.87
CA VAL A 8 26.59 -43.84 39.23
C VAL A 8 26.33 -42.35 39.56
N ALA A 9 27.23 -41.72 40.32
CA ALA A 9 27.11 -40.30 40.63
C ALA A 9 27.23 -39.42 39.37
N ALA A 10 28.13 -39.74 38.45
CA ALA A 10 28.26 -39.02 37.20
C ALA A 10 27.02 -39.21 36.27
N VAL A 11 26.47 -40.43 36.18
CA VAL A 11 25.26 -40.73 35.39
C VAL A 11 24.02 -39.99 35.96
N LEU A 12 23.96 -39.75 37.27
CA LEU A 12 22.89 -38.99 37.90
C LEU A 12 23.13 -37.47 37.85
N ALA A 13 24.39 -37.03 37.93
CA ALA A 13 24.73 -35.59 37.91
C ALA A 13 24.63 -34.94 36.55
N VAL A 14 24.96 -35.67 35.48
CA VAL A 14 24.92 -35.12 34.09
C VAL A 14 23.53 -34.69 33.66
N PRO A 15 22.45 -35.48 33.78
CA PRO A 15 21.11 -35.04 33.43
C PRO A 15 20.58 -33.88 34.29
N VAL A 16 20.99 -33.86 35.56
CA VAL A 16 20.64 -32.74 36.48
C VAL A 16 21.35 -31.45 36.06
N LEU A 17 22.62 -31.53 35.69
CA LEU A 17 23.37 -30.39 35.15
C LEU A 17 22.80 -29.88 33.80
N ILE A 18 22.47 -30.80 32.90
CA ILE A 18 21.84 -30.44 31.61
C ILE A 18 20.48 -29.79 31.85
N GLY A 19 19.66 -30.28 32.79
CA GLY A 19 18.38 -29.69 33.14
C GLY A 19 18.51 -28.31 33.79
N LEU A 20 19.54 -28.08 34.60
CA LEU A 20 19.81 -26.77 35.20
C LEU A 20 20.27 -25.72 34.15
N ILE A 21 20.98 -26.12 33.14
CA ILE A 21 21.47 -25.23 32.06
C ILE A 21 20.38 -24.96 31.02
N GLY A 22 19.55 -25.95 30.70
CA GLY A 22 18.51 -25.86 29.63
C GLY A 22 17.21 -25.21 30.04
N GLY A 23 17.05 -24.79 31.29
CA GLY A 23 15.80 -24.19 31.78
C GLY A 23 15.85 -22.67 31.95
N TRP A 24 16.75 -21.97 31.23
CA TRP A 24 16.89 -20.53 31.30
C TRP A 24 16.67 -19.91 29.94
N GLU A 25 15.82 -18.89 29.89
CA GLU A 25 15.49 -18.15 28.67
C GLU A 25 15.64 -16.65 28.91
N SER A 26 16.04 -15.92 27.86
CA SER A 26 16.06 -14.46 27.84
C SER A 26 15.33 -13.96 26.60
N THR A 27 14.62 -12.87 26.73
CA THR A 27 13.89 -12.26 25.61
C THR A 27 14.56 -10.98 25.16
N ASP A 28 14.70 -10.83 23.84
CA ASP A 28 15.11 -9.55 23.25
C ASP A 28 14.04 -8.47 23.46
N GLY A 29 14.43 -7.20 23.35
CA GLY A 29 13.52 -6.06 23.55
C GLY A 29 12.34 -6.00 22.58
N GLY A 30 12.39 -6.77 21.49
CA GLY A 30 11.33 -6.84 20.47
C GLY A 30 10.49 -8.11 20.52
N GLN A 31 10.68 -8.96 21.54
CA GLN A 31 10.06 -10.28 21.64
C GLN A 31 9.44 -10.50 23.01
N VAL A 32 8.32 -11.19 23.06
CA VAL A 32 7.68 -11.69 24.27
C VAL A 32 7.62 -13.21 24.19
N ALA A 33 7.93 -13.90 25.28
CA ALA A 33 7.89 -15.35 25.31
C ALA A 33 6.78 -15.87 26.22
N VAL A 34 6.06 -16.86 25.72
CA VAL A 34 5.06 -17.62 26.49
C VAL A 34 5.65 -18.99 26.79
N VAL A 35 5.80 -19.31 28.05
CA VAL A 35 6.40 -20.55 28.52
C VAL A 35 5.29 -21.54 28.87
N ARG A 36 5.34 -22.71 28.25
CA ARG A 36 4.41 -23.82 28.50
C ARG A 36 5.12 -24.97 29.18
N ASP A 37 4.41 -25.67 30.04
CA ASP A 37 4.88 -26.92 30.63
C ASP A 37 4.96 -27.99 29.55
N GLY A 38 6.12 -28.59 29.33
CA GLY A 38 6.37 -29.53 28.22
C GLY A 38 6.88 -30.91 28.68
N GLY A 39 6.89 -31.21 30.00
CA GLY A 39 7.35 -32.47 30.52
C GLY A 39 6.42 -33.64 30.20
N PRO A 40 6.90 -34.90 30.26
CA PRO A 40 6.08 -36.08 29.97
C PRO A 40 4.94 -36.33 30.94
N LEU A 41 4.94 -35.63 32.09
CA LEU A 41 3.90 -35.68 33.12
C LEU A 41 3.16 -34.34 33.27
N ASP A 42 3.49 -33.33 32.45
CA ASP A 42 2.94 -32.00 32.52
C ASP A 42 1.69 -31.89 31.63
N ASP A 43 0.83 -30.94 31.95
CA ASP A 43 -0.48 -30.74 31.28
C ASP A 43 -0.43 -29.76 30.12
N ASN A 44 0.75 -29.36 29.66
CA ASN A 44 1.00 -28.41 28.55
C ASN A 44 0.31 -27.04 28.75
N LYS A 45 0.08 -26.64 30.00
CA LYS A 45 -0.50 -25.33 30.32
C LYS A 45 0.54 -24.21 30.26
N VAL A 46 0.07 -23.00 30.01
CA VAL A 46 0.94 -21.82 30.07
C VAL A 46 1.30 -21.54 31.54
N ARG A 47 2.59 -21.63 31.83
CA ARG A 47 3.16 -21.38 33.17
C ARG A 47 3.37 -19.90 33.42
N GLN A 48 4.08 -19.22 32.51
CA GLN A 48 4.44 -17.82 32.68
C GLN A 48 4.58 -17.11 31.33
N VAL A 49 4.57 -15.78 31.37
CA VAL A 49 4.88 -14.90 30.25
C VAL A 49 6.12 -14.10 30.60
N ILE A 50 7.14 -14.14 29.75
CA ILE A 50 8.38 -13.38 29.90
C ILE A 50 8.25 -12.12 29.07
N GLN A 51 8.31 -10.96 29.74
CA GLN A 51 8.14 -9.66 29.09
C GLN A 51 9.34 -9.32 28.19
N PRO A 52 9.16 -8.44 27.18
CA PRO A 52 10.22 -8.00 26.30
C PRO A 52 11.41 -7.41 27.07
N GLY A 53 12.63 -7.77 26.63
CA GLY A 53 13.86 -7.28 27.24
C GLY A 53 14.15 -7.85 28.63
N SER A 54 13.52 -8.94 29.00
CA SER A 54 13.82 -9.65 30.26
C SER A 54 15.16 -10.34 30.16
N GLY A 55 15.97 -10.21 31.22
CA GLY A 55 17.19 -10.98 31.40
C GLY A 55 16.91 -12.47 31.60
N LEU A 56 17.97 -13.22 31.91
CA LEU A 56 17.89 -14.68 32.09
C LEU A 56 16.82 -15.04 33.13
N THR A 57 15.77 -15.72 32.69
CA THR A 57 14.60 -16.09 33.49
C THR A 57 14.48 -17.62 33.53
N TRP A 58 14.23 -18.16 34.68
CA TRP A 58 14.03 -19.60 34.82
C TRP A 58 12.67 -20.02 34.26
N THR A 59 12.68 -20.89 33.26
CA THR A 59 11.47 -21.37 32.56
C THR A 59 11.03 -22.77 33.07
N GLY A 60 11.90 -23.47 33.77
CA GLY A 60 11.65 -24.84 34.22
C GLY A 60 12.28 -25.88 33.29
N TRP A 61 12.26 -27.14 33.78
CA TRP A 61 12.74 -28.26 32.99
C TRP A 61 11.70 -28.66 31.96
N TRP A 62 12.16 -28.98 30.72
CA TRP A 62 11.34 -29.41 29.59
C TRP A 62 10.24 -28.42 29.18
N SER A 63 10.39 -27.13 29.45
CA SER A 63 9.44 -26.14 29.03
C SER A 63 9.51 -25.90 27.52
N ALA A 64 8.36 -25.75 26.88
CA ALA A 64 8.27 -25.22 25.51
C ALA A 64 8.15 -23.70 25.58
N VAL A 65 8.96 -22.99 24.80
CA VAL A 65 8.97 -21.52 24.76
C VAL A 65 8.46 -21.07 23.41
N HIS A 66 7.32 -20.36 23.39
CA HIS A 66 6.73 -19.77 22.21
C HIS A 66 7.06 -18.28 22.18
N THR A 67 7.82 -17.85 21.17
CA THR A 67 8.28 -16.47 21.05
C THR A 67 7.46 -15.71 20.04
N TYR A 68 6.88 -14.58 20.48
CA TYR A 68 6.04 -13.71 19.65
C TYR A 68 6.66 -12.32 19.48
N PRO A 69 6.38 -11.63 18.35
CA PRO A 69 6.85 -10.26 18.16
C PRO A 69 6.08 -9.30 19.08
N ALA A 70 6.83 -8.53 19.89
CA ALA A 70 6.28 -7.53 20.80
C ALA A 70 6.27 -6.12 20.20
N GLN A 71 6.99 -5.91 19.09
CA GLN A 71 7.05 -4.63 18.38
C GLN A 71 5.82 -4.38 17.54
N GLN A 72 5.61 -3.11 17.17
CA GLN A 72 4.64 -2.76 16.14
C GLN A 72 5.00 -3.46 14.83
N ARG A 73 4.04 -4.15 14.26
CA ARG A 73 4.16 -4.87 12.99
C ARG A 73 3.23 -4.24 11.96
N PHE A 74 3.49 -4.57 10.71
CA PHE A 74 2.65 -4.16 9.60
C PHE A 74 2.40 -5.33 8.66
N TYR A 75 1.23 -5.32 8.05
CA TYR A 75 0.84 -6.27 7.02
C TYR A 75 0.48 -5.49 5.76
N THR A 76 1.29 -5.63 4.72
CA THR A 76 1.15 -4.89 3.47
C THR A 76 0.45 -5.74 2.42
N ILE A 77 -0.61 -5.20 1.89
CA ILE A 77 -1.45 -5.72 0.82
C ILE A 77 -1.13 -4.91 -0.43
N THR A 78 -0.50 -5.52 -1.45
CA THR A 78 -0.08 -4.81 -2.66
C THR A 78 0.08 -5.76 -3.85
N ALA A 79 -0.01 -5.20 -5.06
CA ALA A 79 0.28 -5.90 -6.31
C ALA A 79 1.79 -6.15 -6.50
N ASP A 80 2.66 -5.43 -5.80
CA ASP A 80 4.10 -5.62 -5.85
C ASP A 80 4.52 -6.78 -4.94
N ALA A 81 4.81 -7.93 -5.54
CA ALA A 81 5.23 -9.14 -4.83
C ALA A 81 6.49 -8.97 -3.97
N LYS A 82 7.33 -7.95 -4.22
CA LYS A 82 8.53 -7.66 -3.42
C LYS A 82 8.19 -6.90 -2.13
N ARG A 83 7.06 -6.22 -2.09
CA ARG A 83 6.61 -5.39 -0.97
C ARG A 83 5.46 -6.02 -0.19
N ALA A 84 4.82 -7.03 -0.76
CA ALA A 84 3.74 -7.77 -0.10
C ALA A 84 4.29 -8.55 1.11
N THR A 85 3.55 -8.54 2.22
CA THR A 85 3.89 -9.36 3.40
C THR A 85 3.62 -10.84 3.13
N ALA A 86 2.55 -11.14 2.38
CA ALA A 86 2.28 -12.50 1.90
C ALA A 86 3.16 -12.83 0.69
N LEU A 87 3.47 -14.11 0.52
CA LEU A 87 4.23 -14.57 -0.65
C LEU A 87 3.42 -14.35 -1.94
N GLY A 88 4.00 -13.60 -2.88
CA GLY A 88 3.38 -13.31 -4.17
C GLY A 88 2.57 -12.02 -4.21
N VAL A 89 1.70 -11.90 -5.20
CA VAL A 89 0.79 -10.75 -5.36
C VAL A 89 -0.36 -10.89 -4.36
N ASP A 90 -0.51 -9.89 -3.51
CA ASP A 90 -1.55 -9.86 -2.48
C ASP A 90 -2.40 -8.58 -2.63
N VAL A 91 -3.44 -8.65 -3.45
CA VAL A 91 -4.39 -7.55 -3.66
C VAL A 91 -5.79 -8.01 -3.28
N VAL A 92 -6.51 -7.17 -2.54
CA VAL A 92 -7.92 -7.41 -2.25
C VAL A 92 -8.77 -6.91 -3.41
N THR A 93 -9.42 -7.81 -4.11
CA THR A 93 -10.36 -7.44 -5.18
C THR A 93 -11.77 -7.29 -4.60
N VAL A 94 -12.34 -6.11 -4.73
CA VAL A 94 -13.67 -5.76 -4.21
C VAL A 94 -14.53 -5.14 -5.31
N PRO A 95 -15.74 -5.63 -5.52
CA PRO A 95 -16.67 -4.98 -6.43
C PRO A 95 -17.20 -3.66 -5.82
N SER A 96 -17.19 -2.59 -6.60
CA SER A 96 -17.88 -1.34 -6.30
C SER A 96 -19.39 -1.47 -6.51
N SER A 97 -20.19 -0.49 -6.08
CA SER A 97 -21.66 -0.52 -6.24
C SER A 97 -22.14 -0.51 -7.69
N ASP A 98 -21.30 -0.06 -8.62
CA ASP A 98 -21.51 -0.07 -10.07
C ASP A 98 -20.89 -1.30 -10.77
N GLY A 99 -20.47 -2.31 -10.00
CA GLY A 99 -20.02 -3.61 -10.50
C GLY A 99 -18.60 -3.64 -11.04
N VAL A 100 -17.80 -2.58 -10.84
CA VAL A 100 -16.39 -2.56 -11.23
C VAL A 100 -15.57 -3.22 -10.12
N ASN A 101 -14.78 -4.23 -10.46
CA ASN A 101 -13.86 -4.86 -9.51
C ASN A 101 -12.65 -3.97 -9.29
N LEU A 102 -12.49 -3.46 -8.07
CA LEU A 102 -11.39 -2.60 -7.68
C LEU A 102 -10.33 -3.39 -6.92
N GLY A 103 -9.06 -3.21 -7.28
CA GLY A 103 -7.93 -3.72 -6.53
C GLY A 103 -7.55 -2.76 -5.42
N ILE A 104 -7.63 -3.21 -4.16
CA ILE A 104 -7.32 -2.39 -3.00
C ILE A 104 -5.93 -2.75 -2.48
N GLU A 105 -5.08 -1.74 -2.38
CA GLU A 105 -3.74 -1.86 -1.80
C GLU A 105 -3.66 -1.00 -0.54
N GLY A 106 -3.02 -1.52 0.50
CA GLY A 106 -2.90 -0.81 1.77
C GLY A 106 -2.02 -1.53 2.77
N THR A 107 -1.83 -0.93 3.93
CA THR A 107 -1.03 -1.50 5.00
C THR A 107 -1.80 -1.41 6.31
N LEU A 108 -1.92 -2.54 6.99
CA LEU A 108 -2.43 -2.61 8.36
C LEU A 108 -1.26 -2.58 9.34
N TYR A 109 -1.26 -1.60 10.24
CA TYR A 109 -0.37 -1.51 11.39
C TYR A 109 -1.07 -2.08 12.61
N PHE A 110 -0.33 -2.79 13.44
CA PHE A 110 -0.86 -3.41 14.66
C PHE A 110 0.27 -3.76 15.63
N THR A 111 -0.10 -4.01 16.88
CA THR A 111 0.79 -4.50 17.93
C THR A 111 0.10 -5.65 18.63
N LEU A 112 0.84 -6.70 19.01
CA LEU A 112 0.32 -7.77 19.84
C LEU A 112 0.03 -7.21 21.24
N ASN A 113 -1.09 -7.59 21.83
CA ASN A 113 -1.42 -7.22 23.21
C ASN A 113 -0.51 -7.98 24.18
N LEU A 114 0.33 -7.23 24.89
CA LEU A 114 1.34 -7.79 25.79
C LEU A 114 0.82 -8.07 27.22
N ASP A 115 -0.48 -7.88 27.46
CA ASP A 115 -1.06 -8.28 28.74
C ASP A 115 -0.90 -9.79 28.96
N PRO A 116 -0.30 -10.23 30.09
CA PRO A 116 -0.01 -11.65 30.33
C PRO A 116 -1.23 -12.57 30.28
N ALA A 117 -2.39 -12.12 30.72
CA ALA A 117 -3.61 -12.92 30.69
C ALA A 117 -4.12 -13.07 29.25
N THR A 118 -4.05 -12.00 28.46
CA THR A 118 -4.42 -11.98 27.06
C THR A 118 -3.48 -12.84 26.23
N LEU A 119 -2.16 -12.76 26.47
CA LEU A 119 -1.17 -13.59 25.77
C LEU A 119 -1.33 -15.08 26.07
N LYS A 120 -1.69 -15.45 27.30
CA LYS A 120 -2.01 -16.84 27.65
C LYS A 120 -3.17 -17.37 26.81
N THR A 121 -4.25 -16.61 26.74
CA THR A 121 -5.43 -17.00 25.95
C THR A 121 -5.14 -16.99 24.44
N PHE A 122 -4.30 -16.10 23.97
CA PHE A 122 -3.83 -16.06 22.59
C PHE A 122 -3.04 -17.33 22.25
N ASP A 123 -2.05 -17.67 23.07
CA ASP A 123 -1.21 -18.83 22.85
C ASP A 123 -2.00 -20.15 22.96
N ASP A 124 -2.93 -20.26 23.92
CA ASP A 124 -3.82 -21.43 24.03
C ASP A 124 -4.70 -21.62 22.81
N ARG A 125 -5.15 -20.55 22.17
CA ARG A 125 -6.05 -20.59 21.02
C ARG A 125 -5.34 -20.68 19.68
N TYR A 126 -4.23 -19.99 19.52
CA TYR A 126 -3.52 -19.81 18.25
C TYR A 126 -2.09 -20.37 18.24
N GLY A 127 -1.40 -20.42 19.38
CA GLY A 127 -0.04 -20.92 19.48
C GLY A 127 0.06 -22.44 19.41
N THR A 128 -1.03 -23.15 19.67
CA THR A 128 -1.10 -24.62 19.63
C THR A 128 -1.58 -25.16 18.26
N ARG A 129 -1.86 -24.28 17.29
CA ARG A 129 -2.36 -24.63 15.97
C ARG A 129 -1.31 -24.38 14.90
N THR A 130 -1.31 -25.21 13.87
CA THR A 130 -0.49 -25.00 12.68
C THR A 130 -1.27 -24.26 11.61
N TYR A 131 -0.55 -23.44 10.83
CA TYR A 131 -1.04 -22.66 9.71
C TYR A 131 -0.31 -23.08 8.43
N LYS A 132 -0.97 -23.04 7.29
CA LYS A 132 -0.46 -23.56 6.01
C LYS A 132 0.04 -25.02 6.09
N GLY A 133 -0.50 -25.77 7.04
CA GLY A 133 -0.24 -27.19 7.20
C GLY A 133 0.88 -27.55 8.19
N GLU A 134 1.87 -26.70 8.43
CA GLU A 134 3.05 -27.06 9.21
C GLU A 134 3.56 -26.00 10.18
N LEU A 135 3.28 -24.70 9.94
CA LEU A 135 3.89 -23.61 10.70
C LEU A 135 3.05 -23.18 11.90
N TYR A 136 3.67 -23.03 13.06
CA TYR A 136 3.05 -22.39 14.23
C TYR A 136 3.23 -20.87 14.19
N ALA A 137 2.30 -20.13 14.81
CA ALA A 137 2.34 -18.68 14.84
C ALA A 137 3.61 -18.08 15.48
N TRP A 138 4.27 -18.83 16.34
CA TRP A 138 5.51 -18.46 17.04
C TRP A 138 6.80 -18.87 16.32
N GLU A 139 6.70 -19.56 15.18
CA GLU A 139 7.86 -19.98 14.37
C GLU A 139 8.34 -18.85 13.44
N GLY A 140 8.78 -17.75 14.05
CA GLY A 140 9.36 -16.64 13.33
C GLY A 140 8.38 -15.86 12.44
N ASP A 141 8.92 -15.14 11.47
CA ASP A 141 8.12 -14.28 10.59
C ASP A 141 7.22 -15.07 9.62
N GLU A 142 7.63 -16.25 9.20
CA GLU A 142 6.84 -17.10 8.30
C GLU A 142 5.61 -17.66 9.00
N GLY A 143 5.77 -18.21 10.22
CA GLY A 143 4.67 -18.71 11.02
C GLY A 143 3.69 -17.61 11.40
N TRP A 144 4.20 -16.45 11.79
CA TRP A 144 3.39 -15.28 12.07
C TRP A 144 2.59 -14.80 10.84
N SER A 145 3.25 -14.75 9.67
CA SER A 145 2.58 -14.40 8.40
C SER A 145 1.52 -15.42 8.01
N ALA A 146 1.76 -16.72 8.25
CA ALA A 146 0.80 -17.78 7.98
C ALA A 146 -0.44 -17.66 8.88
N PHE A 147 -0.25 -17.42 10.17
CA PHE A 147 -1.34 -17.10 11.11
C PHE A 147 -2.15 -15.90 10.64
N PHE A 148 -1.46 -14.80 10.33
CA PHE A 148 -2.10 -13.56 9.93
C PHE A 148 -2.94 -13.72 8.66
N GLY A 149 -2.39 -14.42 7.67
CA GLY A 149 -3.06 -14.71 6.40
C GLY A 149 -4.34 -15.56 6.55
N GLN A 150 -4.40 -16.46 7.55
CA GLN A 150 -5.56 -17.32 7.75
C GLN A 150 -6.56 -16.77 8.77
N ALA A 151 -6.12 -16.07 9.79
CA ALA A 151 -6.98 -15.61 10.88
C ALA A 151 -7.42 -14.15 10.74
N VAL A 152 -6.53 -13.26 10.28
CA VAL A 152 -6.77 -11.81 10.26
C VAL A 152 -7.16 -11.33 8.86
N ARG A 153 -6.51 -11.84 7.81
CA ARG A 153 -6.75 -11.44 6.42
C ARG A 153 -8.22 -11.50 6.00
N PRO A 154 -9.00 -12.55 6.30
CA PRO A 154 -10.41 -12.59 5.92
C PRO A 154 -11.26 -11.48 6.54
N VAL A 155 -10.87 -11.01 7.74
CA VAL A 155 -11.57 -9.90 8.41
C VAL A 155 -11.27 -8.57 7.71
N ILE A 156 -10.02 -8.37 7.26
CA ILE A 156 -9.63 -7.21 6.46
C ILE A 156 -10.40 -7.20 5.14
N ASP A 157 -10.45 -8.33 4.44
CA ASP A 157 -11.15 -8.47 3.16
C ASP A 157 -12.64 -8.15 3.30
N ASN A 158 -13.26 -8.64 4.37
CA ASN A 158 -14.66 -8.35 4.66
C ASN A 158 -14.89 -6.86 4.98
N ALA A 159 -14.02 -6.26 5.79
CA ALA A 159 -14.11 -4.85 6.13
C ALA A 159 -13.99 -3.95 4.88
N LEU A 160 -13.03 -4.25 4.00
CA LEU A 160 -12.87 -3.55 2.73
C LEU A 160 -14.08 -3.74 1.81
N ARG A 161 -14.60 -4.95 1.71
CA ARG A 161 -15.78 -5.26 0.90
C ARG A 161 -17.02 -4.49 1.34
N ILE A 162 -17.26 -4.37 2.64
CA ILE A 162 -18.38 -3.62 3.18
C ILE A 162 -18.24 -2.12 2.87
N GLN A 163 -17.05 -1.55 3.06
CA GLN A 163 -16.85 -0.11 2.90
C GLN A 163 -16.78 0.32 1.44
N VAL A 164 -16.10 -0.43 0.60
CA VAL A 164 -15.92 -0.13 -0.83
C VAL A 164 -17.15 -0.51 -1.65
N GLY A 165 -17.80 -1.63 -1.34
CA GLY A 165 -18.98 -2.13 -2.07
C GLY A 165 -20.19 -1.19 -2.04
N GLY A 166 -20.25 -0.27 -1.07
CA GLY A 166 -21.28 0.77 -1.01
C GLY A 166 -20.99 2.00 -1.87
N MET A 167 -19.81 2.10 -2.50
CA MET A 167 -19.37 3.28 -3.25
C MET A 167 -19.25 2.99 -4.73
N ARG A 168 -19.44 4.02 -5.57
CA ARG A 168 -19.22 3.92 -7.01
C ARG A 168 -17.75 4.04 -7.36
N CYS A 169 -17.35 3.43 -8.49
CA CYS A 169 -15.97 3.55 -8.96
C CYS A 169 -15.51 5.01 -9.07
N ALA A 170 -16.35 5.89 -9.63
CA ALA A 170 -16.03 7.30 -9.82
C ALA A 170 -15.82 8.11 -8.52
N GLU A 171 -16.33 7.63 -7.40
CA GLU A 171 -16.12 8.26 -6.08
C GLU A 171 -14.76 7.92 -5.48
N LEU A 172 -14.21 6.76 -5.85
CA LEU A 172 -12.91 6.26 -5.38
C LEU A 172 -11.79 6.58 -6.37
N VAL A 173 -12.08 6.42 -7.66
CA VAL A 173 -11.12 6.60 -8.75
C VAL A 173 -11.73 7.59 -9.74
N PRO A 174 -11.28 8.87 -9.76
CA PRO A 174 -11.89 9.93 -10.61
C PRO A 174 -11.92 9.58 -12.09
N SER A 175 -10.94 8.81 -12.58
CA SER A 175 -10.88 8.39 -13.98
C SER A 175 -12.04 7.48 -14.41
N CYS A 176 -12.73 6.81 -13.48
CA CYS A 176 -13.95 6.05 -13.76
C CYS A 176 -15.10 6.95 -14.24
N ALA A 177 -15.13 8.24 -13.87
CA ALA A 177 -16.15 9.17 -14.34
C ALA A 177 -16.12 9.36 -15.87
N LEU A 178 -14.97 9.09 -16.50
CA LEU A 178 -14.81 9.17 -17.96
C LEU A 178 -15.47 8.02 -18.72
N LEU A 179 -15.81 6.94 -18.03
CA LEU A 179 -16.49 5.76 -18.63
C LEU A 179 -18.01 5.91 -18.66
N GLY A 180 -18.57 6.81 -17.82
CA GLY A 180 -20.00 7.07 -17.75
C GLY A 180 -20.37 8.41 -18.38
N SER A 181 -21.56 8.51 -18.95
CA SER A 181 -22.14 9.77 -19.45
C SER A 181 -22.55 10.75 -18.34
N SER A 182 -22.16 10.49 -17.11
CA SER A 182 -22.56 11.28 -15.97
C SER A 182 -21.67 12.49 -15.81
N THR A 183 -22.27 13.69 -15.88
CA THR A 183 -21.72 14.98 -15.50
C THR A 183 -21.46 15.08 -13.98
N LEU A 184 -20.99 13.99 -13.37
CA LEU A 184 -20.57 14.03 -11.97
C LEU A 184 -19.30 14.88 -11.90
N LYS A 185 -19.45 16.09 -11.32
CA LYS A 185 -18.30 16.87 -10.89
C LYS A 185 -17.36 15.94 -10.12
N ALA A 186 -16.08 15.99 -10.45
CA ALA A 186 -15.05 15.28 -9.72
C ALA A 186 -15.24 15.58 -8.22
N GLN A 187 -15.91 14.67 -7.52
CA GLN A 187 -16.09 14.77 -6.08
C GLN A 187 -14.72 14.55 -5.48
N ASP A 188 -14.45 15.23 -4.38
CA ASP A 188 -13.15 15.18 -3.74
C ASP A 188 -12.83 13.72 -3.32
N SER A 189 -12.16 12.98 -4.22
CA SER A 189 -11.84 11.57 -4.04
C SER A 189 -11.00 11.33 -2.77
N ASN A 190 -10.21 12.33 -2.35
CA ASN A 190 -9.43 12.26 -1.13
C ASN A 190 -10.33 12.19 0.12
N ALA A 191 -11.41 12.97 0.15
CA ALA A 191 -12.38 12.93 1.25
C ALA A 191 -13.12 11.59 1.29
N THR A 192 -13.42 11.01 0.12
CA THR A 192 -14.07 9.70 0.01
C THR A 192 -13.13 8.58 0.46
N ILE A 193 -11.86 8.62 0.03
CA ILE A 193 -10.83 7.67 0.47
C ILE A 193 -10.65 7.74 1.99
N ALA A 194 -10.61 8.94 2.58
CA ALA A 194 -10.52 9.10 4.03
C ALA A 194 -11.74 8.48 4.75
N LYS A 195 -12.96 8.67 4.25
CA LYS A 195 -14.17 8.03 4.80
C LYS A 195 -14.10 6.50 4.73
N VAL A 196 -13.63 5.94 3.62
CA VAL A 196 -13.42 4.48 3.48
C VAL A 196 -12.42 4.00 4.51
N GLN A 197 -11.27 4.66 4.61
CA GLN A 197 -10.23 4.31 5.56
C GLN A 197 -10.74 4.34 7.01
N ASP A 198 -11.47 5.39 7.40
CA ASP A 198 -12.08 5.50 8.73
C ASP A 198 -13.15 4.43 8.96
N GLY A 199 -13.94 4.13 7.94
CA GLY A 199 -14.93 3.05 7.98
C GLY A 199 -14.28 1.69 8.17
N VAL A 200 -13.22 1.38 7.42
CA VAL A 200 -12.44 0.15 7.55
C VAL A 200 -11.84 0.04 8.94
N ASN A 201 -11.22 1.11 9.45
CA ASN A 201 -10.61 1.11 10.78
C ASN A 201 -11.64 0.83 11.89
N ARG A 202 -12.83 1.43 11.83
CA ARG A 202 -13.92 1.16 12.79
C ARG A 202 -14.41 -0.27 12.68
N THR A 203 -14.57 -0.79 11.47
CA THR A 203 -15.02 -2.18 11.25
C THR A 203 -13.97 -3.17 11.78
N LEU A 204 -12.69 -2.95 11.50
CA LEU A 204 -11.60 -3.79 12.01
C LEU A 204 -11.51 -3.77 13.54
N ALA A 205 -11.63 -2.60 14.16
CA ALA A 205 -11.60 -2.47 15.62
C ALA A 205 -12.74 -3.23 16.32
N ARG A 206 -13.90 -3.36 15.66
CA ARG A 206 -15.04 -4.13 16.17
C ARG A 206 -14.94 -5.62 15.85
N ASP A 207 -14.66 -5.96 14.60
CA ASP A 207 -14.83 -7.32 14.08
C ASP A 207 -13.61 -8.22 14.37
N LEU A 208 -12.41 -7.66 14.47
CA LEU A 208 -11.21 -8.45 14.81
C LEU A 208 -11.30 -9.07 16.20
N PRO A 209 -11.58 -8.33 17.29
CA PRO A 209 -11.75 -8.93 18.60
C PRO A 209 -12.89 -9.95 18.66
N ALA A 210 -14.00 -9.67 17.96
CA ALA A 210 -15.13 -10.58 17.89
C ALA A 210 -14.77 -11.89 17.17
N THR A 211 -14.05 -11.81 16.05
CA THR A 211 -13.66 -13.00 15.26
C THR A 211 -12.55 -13.79 15.93
N LEU A 212 -11.56 -13.10 16.50
CA LEU A 212 -10.46 -13.77 17.19
C LEU A 212 -10.86 -14.27 18.60
N GLY A 213 -11.94 -13.71 19.17
CA GLY A 213 -12.46 -14.06 20.49
C GLY A 213 -11.64 -13.43 21.63
N GLY A 214 -11.03 -12.27 21.38
CA GLY A 214 -10.32 -11.46 22.36
C GLY A 214 -9.54 -10.31 21.69
N GLU A 215 -9.16 -9.31 22.49
CA GLU A 215 -8.37 -8.16 22.03
C GLU A 215 -6.87 -8.51 21.95
N TYR A 216 -6.52 -9.47 21.11
CA TYR A 216 -5.14 -9.92 20.94
C TYR A 216 -4.26 -8.95 20.17
N LEU A 217 -4.88 -8.14 19.30
CA LEU A 217 -4.19 -7.12 18.50
C LEU A 217 -4.68 -5.74 18.90
N THR A 218 -3.74 -4.83 19.18
CA THR A 218 -4.00 -3.45 19.59
C THR A 218 -3.38 -2.46 18.60
N GLY A 219 -3.73 -1.19 18.69
CA GLY A 219 -3.18 -0.15 17.81
C GLY A 219 -3.51 -0.36 16.34
N LEU A 220 -4.63 -1.00 16.04
CA LEU A 220 -5.07 -1.32 14.69
C LEU A 220 -5.27 -0.04 13.88
N ARG A 221 -4.51 0.08 12.78
CA ARG A 221 -4.63 1.20 11.84
C ARG A 221 -4.38 0.72 10.42
N PHE A 222 -5.43 0.67 9.64
CA PHE A 222 -5.34 0.43 8.21
C PHE A 222 -5.13 1.75 7.47
N THR A 223 -4.14 1.80 6.59
CA THR A 223 -3.88 2.93 5.70
C THR A 223 -4.05 2.45 4.27
N LEU A 224 -5.02 3.03 3.57
CA LEU A 224 -5.26 2.74 2.16
C LEU A 224 -4.20 3.46 1.33
N ALA A 225 -3.43 2.69 0.56
CA ALA A 225 -2.34 3.21 -0.25
C ALA A 225 -2.77 3.51 -1.69
N ARG A 226 -3.58 2.62 -2.28
CA ARG A 226 -3.99 2.73 -3.68
C ARG A 226 -5.30 1.98 -3.93
N VAL A 227 -6.10 2.53 -4.87
CA VAL A 227 -7.22 1.83 -5.50
C VAL A 227 -6.89 1.66 -6.97
N ALA A 228 -6.72 0.42 -7.41
CA ALA A 228 -6.34 0.07 -8.78
C ALA A 228 -7.58 -0.39 -9.57
N LEU A 229 -7.62 -0.01 -10.83
CA LEU A 229 -8.62 -0.50 -11.78
C LEU A 229 -8.17 -1.83 -12.39
N PRO A 230 -9.10 -2.74 -12.75
CA PRO A 230 -8.78 -3.90 -13.57
C PRO A 230 -8.20 -3.45 -14.92
N GLU A 231 -7.26 -4.22 -15.44
CA GLU A 231 -6.57 -3.92 -16.70
C GLU A 231 -7.51 -3.56 -17.88
N PRO A 232 -8.63 -4.29 -18.15
CA PRO A 232 -9.54 -3.92 -19.24
C PRO A 232 -10.24 -2.57 -19.02
N VAL A 233 -10.54 -2.23 -17.75
CA VAL A 233 -11.17 -0.95 -17.38
C VAL A 233 -10.15 0.17 -17.53
N GLN A 234 -8.92 -0.04 -17.06
CA GLN A 234 -7.81 0.92 -17.20
C GLN A 234 -7.55 1.24 -18.66
N GLN A 235 -7.45 0.25 -19.55
CA GLN A 235 -7.28 0.45 -20.97
C GLN A 235 -8.44 1.23 -21.63
N SER A 236 -9.67 1.06 -21.13
CA SER A 236 -10.82 1.81 -21.61
C SER A 236 -10.78 3.27 -21.15
N VAL A 237 -10.34 3.52 -19.91
CA VAL A 237 -10.08 4.86 -19.37
C VAL A 237 -8.99 5.55 -20.20
N ASP A 238 -7.87 4.88 -20.44
CA ASP A 238 -6.74 5.43 -21.18
C ASP A 238 -7.12 5.80 -22.61
N ARG A 239 -7.94 4.97 -23.28
CA ARG A 239 -8.50 5.29 -24.60
C ARG A 239 -9.42 6.50 -24.56
N SER A 240 -10.27 6.63 -23.54
CA SER A 240 -11.14 7.80 -23.37
C SER A 240 -10.36 9.07 -23.09
N LEU A 241 -9.30 8.99 -22.27
CA LEU A 241 -8.39 10.10 -22.03
C LEU A 241 -7.67 10.55 -23.30
N ALA A 242 -7.15 9.61 -24.08
CA ALA A 242 -6.50 9.90 -25.36
C ALA A 242 -7.46 10.55 -26.36
N ALA A 243 -8.70 10.07 -26.44
CA ALA A 243 -9.73 10.68 -27.31
C ALA A 243 -10.08 12.10 -26.86
N ASN A 244 -10.27 12.34 -25.56
CA ASN A 244 -10.54 13.68 -25.03
C ASN A 244 -9.36 14.64 -25.23
N ALA A 245 -8.14 14.16 -25.08
CA ALA A 245 -6.94 14.95 -25.37
C ALA A 245 -6.86 15.34 -26.84
N ALA A 246 -7.14 14.41 -27.76
CA ALA A 246 -7.17 14.70 -29.21
C ALA A 246 -8.25 15.72 -29.58
N VAL A 247 -9.45 15.64 -28.97
CA VAL A 247 -10.52 16.65 -29.19
C VAL A 247 -10.07 18.02 -28.66
N SER A 248 -9.47 18.07 -27.46
CA SER A 248 -8.96 19.32 -26.88
C SER A 248 -7.86 19.95 -27.76
N GLU A 249 -6.94 19.13 -28.27
CA GLU A 249 -5.90 19.59 -29.20
C GLU A 249 -6.49 20.12 -30.50
N ALA A 250 -7.47 19.43 -31.09
CA ALA A 250 -8.15 19.88 -32.27
C ALA A 250 -8.88 21.22 -32.06
N GLN A 251 -9.54 21.38 -30.90
CA GLN A 251 -10.19 22.64 -30.53
C GLN A 251 -9.18 23.78 -30.35
N ALA A 252 -8.03 23.50 -29.72
CA ALA A 252 -6.95 24.48 -29.58
C ALA A 252 -6.40 24.91 -30.95
N ARG A 253 -6.18 23.97 -31.86
CA ARG A 253 -5.74 24.29 -33.27
C ARG A 253 -6.78 25.11 -34.01
N VAL A 254 -8.07 24.83 -33.87
CA VAL A 254 -9.15 25.63 -34.44
C VAL A 254 -9.17 27.05 -33.85
N ALA A 255 -9.03 27.19 -32.55
CA ALA A 255 -8.96 28.47 -31.87
C ALA A 255 -7.75 29.30 -32.35
N GLN A 256 -6.58 28.66 -32.45
CA GLN A 256 -5.36 29.29 -33.00
C GLN A 256 -5.56 29.75 -34.42
N ALA A 257 -6.07 28.89 -35.32
CA ALA A 257 -6.32 29.26 -36.70
C ALA A 257 -7.32 30.42 -36.86
N ARG A 258 -8.35 30.48 -35.98
CA ARG A 258 -9.29 31.61 -35.93
C ARG A 258 -8.58 32.90 -35.52
N ALA A 259 -7.78 32.85 -34.45
CA ALA A 259 -7.02 34.00 -33.97
C ALA A 259 -6.02 34.51 -35.01
N GLU A 260 -5.33 33.59 -35.70
CA GLU A 260 -4.44 33.94 -36.83
C GLU A 260 -5.19 34.57 -37.99
N ALA A 261 -6.38 34.04 -38.37
CA ALA A 261 -7.21 34.61 -39.41
C ALA A 261 -7.73 36.00 -39.03
N GLU A 262 -8.13 36.23 -37.79
CA GLU A 262 -8.54 37.56 -37.27
C GLU A 262 -7.37 38.54 -37.26
N ALA A 263 -6.19 38.10 -36.83
CA ALA A 263 -4.98 38.91 -36.85
C ALA A 263 -4.59 39.31 -38.30
N ASN A 264 -4.70 38.36 -39.25
CA ASN A 264 -4.41 38.64 -40.63
C ASN A 264 -5.42 39.59 -41.26
N ARG A 265 -6.73 39.46 -40.95
CA ARG A 265 -7.77 40.45 -41.38
C ARG A 265 -7.48 41.84 -40.81
N ALA A 266 -7.16 41.92 -39.50
CA ALA A 266 -6.83 43.20 -38.89
C ALA A 266 -5.58 43.85 -39.49
N ARG A 267 -4.58 43.06 -39.90
CA ARG A 267 -3.40 43.54 -40.63
C ARG A 267 -3.81 44.03 -42.03
N GLN A 268 -4.66 43.28 -42.74
CA GLN A 268 -5.12 43.66 -44.06
C GLN A 268 -5.91 44.97 -44.02
N ASP A 269 -6.84 45.12 -43.09
CA ASP A 269 -7.59 46.38 -42.86
C ASP A 269 -6.64 47.55 -42.51
N GLY A 270 -5.56 47.28 -41.81
CA GLY A 270 -4.51 48.24 -41.51
C GLY A 270 -3.74 48.68 -42.79
N TYR A 271 -3.41 47.74 -43.67
CA TYR A 271 -2.73 48.02 -44.94
C TYR A 271 -3.61 48.77 -45.92
N ASP A 272 -4.91 48.45 -45.95
CA ASP A 272 -5.88 49.19 -46.79
C ASP A 272 -5.99 50.65 -46.37
N LYS A 273 -5.83 50.95 -45.08
CA LYS A 273 -5.83 52.33 -44.54
C LYS A 273 -4.49 53.05 -44.70
N CYS A 274 -3.38 52.31 -44.85
CA CYS A 274 -2.03 52.87 -45.01
C CYS A 274 -1.22 52.06 -46.07
N PRO A 275 -1.41 52.29 -47.37
CA PRO A 275 -0.69 51.56 -48.40
C PRO A 275 0.84 51.65 -48.33
N ALA A 276 1.35 52.78 -47.90
CA ALA A 276 2.80 52.96 -47.66
C ALA A 276 3.34 52.08 -46.51
N CYS A 277 2.49 51.81 -45.53
CA CYS A 277 2.86 50.91 -44.43
C CYS A 277 3.03 49.46 -44.92
N ALA A 278 2.20 49.01 -45.85
CA ALA A 278 2.30 47.69 -46.49
C ALA A 278 3.59 47.52 -47.29
N GLU A 279 4.06 48.57 -47.98
CA GLU A 279 5.34 48.52 -48.71
C GLU A 279 6.54 48.49 -47.80
N ILE A 280 6.51 49.24 -46.68
CA ILE A 280 7.56 49.22 -45.68
C ILE A 280 7.69 47.84 -45.05
N GLU A 281 6.59 47.17 -44.78
CA GLU A 281 6.60 45.83 -44.16
C GLU A 281 7.04 44.75 -45.13
N LYS A 282 6.68 44.84 -46.40
CA LYS A 282 7.25 44.01 -47.49
C LYS A 282 8.76 44.16 -47.56
N LEU A 283 9.25 45.37 -47.47
CA LEU A 283 10.70 45.62 -47.47
C LEU A 283 11.41 45.07 -46.25
N ARG A 284 10.74 45.11 -45.06
CA ARG A 284 11.26 44.51 -43.82
C ARG A 284 11.27 43.00 -43.85
N ALA A 285 10.32 42.37 -44.54
CA ALA A 285 10.20 40.91 -44.67
C ALA A 285 11.20 40.32 -45.67
N LEU A 286 11.89 41.13 -46.46
CA LEU A 286 12.92 40.65 -47.39
C LEU A 286 14.13 40.10 -46.63
N PRO A 287 14.69 38.95 -47.07
CA PRO A 287 15.92 38.42 -46.50
C PRO A 287 17.04 39.46 -46.57
N LYS A 288 17.84 39.54 -45.50
CA LYS A 288 18.97 40.47 -45.40
C LYS A 288 19.96 40.23 -46.57
N GLY A 289 20.39 41.31 -47.25
CA GLY A 289 21.34 41.23 -48.33
C GLY A 289 20.75 41.23 -49.76
N ILE A 290 19.42 41.40 -49.92
CA ILE A 290 18.79 41.53 -51.22
C ILE A 290 18.82 42.99 -51.68
N THR A 291 19.35 43.25 -52.88
CA THR A 291 19.28 44.54 -53.54
C THR A 291 17.96 44.68 -54.28
N VAL A 292 17.12 45.65 -53.89
CA VAL A 292 15.83 45.90 -54.52
C VAL A 292 16.03 46.97 -55.61
N TYR A 293 15.73 46.64 -56.84
CA TYR A 293 15.70 47.59 -57.96
C TYR A 293 14.27 48.14 -58.15
N ALA A 294 14.11 49.43 -57.96
CA ALA A 294 12.84 50.09 -58.30
C ALA A 294 12.81 50.39 -59.79
N PRO A 295 11.77 50.01 -60.53
CA PRO A 295 11.65 50.35 -61.99
C PRO A 295 11.50 51.83 -62.12
N GLY A 296 12.47 52.48 -62.82
CA GLY A 296 12.46 53.90 -63.11
C GLY A 296 13.47 54.75 -62.28
N ASN A 297 14.22 54.21 -61.39
CA ASN A 297 15.27 54.93 -60.67
C ASN A 297 16.60 54.17 -60.76
N PRO A 298 17.69 54.73 -61.29
CA PRO A 298 18.94 54.01 -61.49
C PRO A 298 19.78 53.82 -60.22
N GLN A 299 19.28 54.22 -59.05
CA GLN A 299 19.97 54.06 -57.82
C GLN A 299 19.44 52.82 -57.02
N ALA A 300 20.31 51.85 -56.88
CA ALA A 300 20.00 50.67 -56.02
C ALA A 300 19.95 51.08 -54.55
N VAL A 301 18.88 50.80 -53.85
CA VAL A 301 18.77 50.96 -52.40
C VAL A 301 19.33 49.71 -51.73
N VAL A 302 20.50 49.80 -51.12
CA VAL A 302 21.06 48.77 -50.32
C VAL A 302 20.51 48.93 -48.89
N ILE A 303 19.81 47.92 -48.38
CA ILE A 303 19.33 47.92 -46.99
C ILE A 303 20.52 47.48 -46.12
N PRO A 304 21.06 48.34 -45.23
CA PRO A 304 22.21 47.98 -44.40
C PRO A 304 21.82 46.91 -43.39
N SER A 305 22.67 45.91 -43.23
CA SER A 305 22.56 44.95 -42.13
C SER A 305 22.80 45.64 -40.77
N ARG A 306 21.81 45.61 -39.87
CA ARG A 306 22.03 45.89 -38.45
C ARG A 306 22.47 44.63 -37.72
#